data_b9eefd68dc03a74a5a32bfb820a220e9
#
_entry.id   b9eefd68dc03a74a5a32bfb820a220e9
#
_cell.length_a   1.000
_cell.length_b   1.000
_cell.length_c   1.000
_cell.angle_alpha   90.00
_cell.angle_beta   90.00
_cell.angle_gamma   90.00
#
_symmetry.space_group_name_H-M   'P 1'
#
loop_
_entity.id
_entity.type
_entity.pdbx_description
1 polymer ?
#
loop_
_entity_poly.entity_id
_entity_poly.type
_entity_poly.pdbx_seq_one_letter_code
_entity_poly.pdbx_strand_id
1 'polypeptide(L)'
;MPPKIANWLNYRVRITLHDGRQLVGQFMAFDRHMNIVVSDCEEFRKLKDKSGNGDEREVKRMLGLVLLRGESVCSLTPEAPPASQGKRMGEGSVGPGRAVPISRGPGTFAPPVGLSAPVRGVGGPVPMGMPPGMMPPGGFR
;
A
#
# COMPACT_ATOMS: atom_id res chain seq x y z
N MET A 1 -19.99 27.67 -8.29
CA MET A 1 -19.94 26.63 -7.22
C MET A 1 -19.69 25.30 -7.87
N PRO A 2 -18.73 24.50 -7.40
CA PRO A 2 -18.57 23.14 -7.91
C PRO A 2 -19.82 22.30 -7.60
N PRO A 3 -20.20 21.38 -8.47
CA PRO A 3 -21.36 20.54 -8.23
C PRO A 3 -21.12 19.68 -6.97
N LYS A 4 -22.16 19.50 -6.16
CA LYS A 4 -22.06 18.73 -4.88
C LYS A 4 -21.51 17.32 -5.07
N ILE A 5 -21.73 16.73 -6.24
CA ILE A 5 -21.23 15.40 -6.59
C ILE A 5 -19.69 15.33 -6.66
N ALA A 6 -19.01 16.44 -6.91
CA ALA A 6 -17.55 16.52 -6.91
C ALA A 6 -16.95 16.15 -5.54
N ASN A 7 -17.69 16.35 -4.46
CA ASN A 7 -17.24 15.98 -3.11
C ASN A 7 -17.17 14.47 -2.89
N TRP A 8 -17.78 13.69 -3.78
CA TRP A 8 -17.79 12.23 -3.70
C TRP A 8 -16.70 11.58 -4.56
N LEU A 9 -15.84 12.36 -5.19
CA LEU A 9 -14.67 11.83 -5.89
C LEU A 9 -13.82 10.99 -4.91
N ASN A 10 -13.40 9.84 -5.39
CA ASN A 10 -12.67 8.81 -4.65
C ASN A 10 -13.47 8.09 -3.55
N TYR A 11 -14.72 8.47 -3.31
CA TYR A 11 -15.61 7.71 -2.41
C TYR A 11 -15.99 6.37 -3.04
N ARG A 12 -16.26 5.39 -2.19
CA ARG A 12 -16.97 4.19 -2.60
C ARG A 12 -18.44 4.55 -2.74
N VAL A 13 -18.97 4.34 -3.94
CA VAL A 13 -20.35 4.73 -4.27
C VAL A 13 -21.15 3.52 -4.74
N ARG A 14 -22.45 3.56 -4.48
CA ARG A 14 -23.44 2.64 -5.03
C ARG A 14 -24.23 3.36 -6.12
N ILE A 15 -24.26 2.79 -7.30
CA ILE A 15 -24.95 3.29 -8.46
C ILE A 15 -26.05 2.29 -8.82
N THR A 16 -27.29 2.77 -8.85
CA THR A 16 -28.42 1.96 -9.32
C THR A 16 -28.73 2.34 -10.76
N LEU A 17 -28.78 1.36 -11.63
CA LEU A 17 -29.13 1.53 -13.04
C LEU A 17 -30.64 1.37 -13.26
N HIS A 18 -31.14 1.91 -14.36
CA HIS A 18 -32.56 1.79 -14.74
C HIS A 18 -33.03 0.34 -14.96
N ASP A 19 -32.11 -0.56 -15.28
CA ASP A 19 -32.39 -2.00 -15.43
C ASP A 19 -32.41 -2.79 -14.10
N GLY A 20 -32.27 -2.09 -12.97
CA GLY A 20 -32.29 -2.67 -11.63
C GLY A 20 -30.97 -3.28 -11.16
N ARG A 21 -29.91 -3.23 -11.97
CA ARG A 21 -28.57 -3.61 -11.53
C ARG A 21 -28.01 -2.56 -10.59
N GLN A 22 -27.23 -3.01 -9.62
CA GLN A 22 -26.47 -2.14 -8.72
C GLN A 22 -24.99 -2.32 -8.97
N LEU A 23 -24.27 -1.21 -9.05
CA LEU A 23 -22.83 -1.17 -9.20
C LEU A 23 -22.23 -0.50 -7.98
N VAL A 24 -21.26 -1.13 -7.36
CA VAL A 24 -20.53 -0.60 -6.20
C VAL A 24 -19.06 -0.52 -6.55
N GLY A 25 -18.47 0.66 -6.42
CA GLY A 25 -17.06 0.85 -6.74
C GLY A 25 -16.56 2.23 -6.35
N GLN A 26 -15.31 2.54 -6.69
CA GLN A 26 -14.70 3.82 -6.40
C GLN A 26 -15.03 4.84 -7.50
N PHE A 27 -15.60 5.97 -7.11
CA PHE A 27 -15.98 7.06 -8.02
C PHE A 27 -14.77 7.87 -8.45
N MET A 28 -14.37 7.71 -9.70
CA MET A 28 -13.12 8.29 -10.21
C MET A 28 -13.32 9.63 -10.91
N ALA A 29 -14.32 9.72 -11.76
CA ALA A 29 -14.56 10.92 -12.57
C ALA A 29 -16.02 10.97 -13.04
N PHE A 30 -16.44 12.17 -13.40
CA PHE A 30 -17.73 12.42 -14.05
C PHE A 30 -17.63 13.63 -14.98
N ASP A 31 -18.56 13.74 -15.90
CA ASP A 31 -18.69 14.88 -16.80
C ASP A 31 -20.02 15.65 -16.61
N ARG A 32 -20.21 16.68 -17.41
CA ARG A 32 -21.45 17.51 -17.42
C ARG A 32 -22.70 16.72 -17.84
N HIS A 33 -22.53 15.59 -18.54
CA HIS A 33 -23.61 14.73 -19.01
C HIS A 33 -23.89 13.58 -18.04
N MET A 34 -23.23 13.61 -16.87
CA MET A 34 -23.29 12.52 -15.86
C MET A 34 -22.75 11.19 -16.39
N ASN A 35 -21.85 11.19 -17.38
CA ASN A 35 -21.07 10.03 -17.65
C ASN A 35 -20.12 9.83 -16.47
N ILE A 36 -20.01 8.60 -15.99
CA ILE A 36 -19.34 8.27 -14.73
C ILE A 36 -18.29 7.20 -14.97
N VAL A 37 -17.11 7.40 -14.41
CA VAL A 37 -16.03 6.40 -14.38
C VAL A 37 -15.92 5.85 -12.96
N VAL A 38 -16.02 4.53 -12.84
CA VAL A 38 -15.92 3.80 -11.58
C VAL A 38 -14.84 2.74 -11.69
N SER A 39 -13.91 2.70 -10.72
CA SER A 39 -12.92 1.64 -10.61
C SER A 39 -13.30 0.64 -9.52
N ASP A 40 -12.66 -0.53 -9.55
CA ASP A 40 -12.91 -1.63 -8.61
C ASP A 40 -14.41 -1.94 -8.47
N CYS A 41 -15.10 -1.92 -9.62
CA CYS A 41 -16.55 -2.03 -9.68
C CYS A 41 -17.01 -3.47 -9.51
N GLU A 42 -17.98 -3.66 -8.64
CA GLU A 42 -18.71 -4.89 -8.42
C GLU A 42 -20.17 -4.71 -8.86
N GLU A 43 -20.68 -5.64 -9.67
CA GLU A 43 -22.09 -5.67 -10.09
C GLU A 43 -22.89 -6.60 -9.18
N PHE A 44 -24.01 -6.11 -8.70
CA PHE A 44 -25.02 -6.88 -7.98
C PHE A 44 -26.29 -6.94 -8.82
N ARG A 45 -26.74 -8.14 -9.11
CA ARG A 45 -27.94 -8.39 -9.90
C ARG A 45 -28.87 -9.32 -9.15
N LYS A 46 -30.11 -8.94 -9.02
CA LYS A 46 -31.18 -9.81 -8.52
C LYS A 46 -31.74 -10.63 -9.66
N LEU A 47 -31.59 -11.92 -9.58
CA LEU A 47 -32.22 -12.88 -10.52
C LEU A 47 -33.40 -13.54 -9.85
N LYS A 48 -34.52 -13.54 -10.53
CA LYS A 48 -35.70 -14.36 -10.12
C LYS A 48 -35.43 -15.80 -10.51
N ASP A 49 -35.55 -16.69 -9.56
CA ASP A 49 -35.40 -18.11 -9.83
C ASP A 49 -36.60 -18.60 -10.72
N LYS A 50 -36.26 -19.35 -11.77
CA LYS A 50 -37.26 -19.89 -12.71
C LYS A 50 -38.15 -20.96 -12.08
N SER A 51 -37.85 -21.40 -10.87
CA SER A 51 -38.55 -22.50 -10.19
C SER A 51 -39.87 -22.11 -9.50
N GLY A 52 -40.34 -20.87 -9.70
CA GLY A 52 -41.67 -20.45 -9.25
C GLY A 52 -41.82 -20.20 -7.75
N ASN A 53 -40.78 -20.38 -6.95
CA ASN A 53 -40.86 -20.28 -5.50
C ASN A 53 -40.57 -18.84 -4.97
N GLY A 54 -40.44 -17.86 -5.87
CA GLY A 54 -40.34 -16.45 -5.49
C GLY A 54 -39.01 -16.03 -4.85
N ASP A 55 -38.07 -16.94 -4.71
CA ASP A 55 -36.76 -16.64 -4.14
C ASP A 55 -35.93 -15.81 -5.12
N GLU A 56 -35.59 -14.59 -4.72
CA GLU A 56 -34.64 -13.72 -5.43
C GLU A 56 -33.23 -14.10 -5.05
N ARG A 57 -32.44 -14.54 -6.04
CA ARG A 57 -31.01 -14.79 -5.86
C ARG A 57 -30.22 -13.58 -6.25
N GLU A 58 -29.38 -13.07 -5.36
CA GLU A 58 -28.41 -12.04 -5.68
C GLU A 58 -27.14 -12.67 -6.24
N VAL A 59 -26.75 -12.21 -7.43
CA VAL A 59 -25.50 -12.61 -8.07
C VAL A 59 -24.55 -11.43 -8.09
N LYS A 60 -23.33 -11.65 -7.58
CA LYS A 60 -22.25 -10.68 -7.52
C LYS A 60 -21.20 -10.99 -8.59
N ARG A 61 -20.73 -9.97 -9.31
CA ARG A 61 -19.70 -10.10 -10.33
C ARG A 61 -18.72 -8.92 -10.27
N MET A 62 -17.41 -9.20 -10.35
CA MET A 62 -16.38 -8.18 -10.49
C MET A 62 -16.28 -7.71 -11.94
N LEU A 63 -16.33 -6.40 -12.15
CA LEU A 63 -16.21 -5.77 -13.46
C LEU A 63 -14.90 -5.00 -13.64
N GLY A 64 -14.31 -4.50 -12.55
CA GLY A 64 -13.12 -3.66 -12.59
C GLY A 64 -13.42 -2.21 -12.95
N LEU A 65 -12.84 -1.69 -14.04
CA LEU A 65 -13.08 -0.33 -14.52
C LEU A 65 -14.32 -0.29 -15.40
N VAL A 66 -15.26 0.59 -15.06
CA VAL A 66 -16.53 0.74 -15.77
C VAL A 66 -16.75 2.19 -16.15
N LEU A 67 -17.13 2.42 -17.40
CA LEU A 67 -17.63 3.70 -17.89
C LEU A 67 -19.16 3.59 -18.03
N LEU A 68 -19.87 4.43 -17.30
CA LEU A 68 -21.33 4.49 -17.32
C LEU A 68 -21.80 5.73 -18.06
N ARG A 69 -22.80 5.56 -18.89
CA ARG A 69 -23.51 6.66 -19.51
C ARG A 69 -24.55 7.24 -18.54
N GLY A 70 -24.62 8.57 -18.44
CA GLY A 70 -25.52 9.25 -17.50
C GLY A 70 -26.98 8.82 -17.64
N GLU A 71 -27.42 8.58 -18.88
CA GLU A 71 -28.79 8.11 -19.18
C GLU A 71 -29.15 6.74 -18.53
N SER A 72 -28.15 5.91 -18.26
CA SER A 72 -28.35 4.60 -17.65
C SER A 72 -28.44 4.67 -16.13
N VAL A 73 -28.04 5.79 -15.52
CA VAL A 73 -27.95 5.96 -14.08
C VAL A 73 -29.28 6.45 -13.52
N CYS A 74 -29.88 5.66 -12.62
CA CYS A 74 -31.06 6.02 -11.88
C CYS A 74 -30.73 6.81 -10.60
N SER A 75 -29.77 6.31 -9.81
CA SER A 75 -29.34 6.96 -8.57
C SER A 75 -27.88 6.67 -8.26
N LEU A 76 -27.25 7.59 -7.52
CA LEU A 76 -25.88 7.46 -7.03
C LEU A 76 -25.86 7.84 -5.56
N THR A 77 -25.32 6.96 -4.71
CA THR A 77 -25.27 7.14 -3.24
C THR A 77 -23.88 6.85 -2.74
N PRO A 78 -23.26 7.71 -1.94
CA PRO A 78 -21.98 7.41 -1.30
C PRO A 78 -22.18 6.34 -0.22
N GLU A 79 -21.30 5.33 -0.18
CA GLU A 79 -21.31 4.28 0.84
C GLU A 79 -20.21 4.47 1.88
N ALA A 80 -19.00 4.79 1.41
CA ALA A 80 -17.86 4.93 2.30
C ALA A 80 -16.92 6.04 1.78
N PRO A 81 -16.27 6.77 2.67
CA PRO A 81 -15.23 7.71 2.30
C PRO A 81 -14.07 6.97 1.64
N PRO A 82 -13.21 7.70 0.87
CA PRO A 82 -12.02 7.10 0.30
C PRO A 82 -11.23 6.40 1.41
N ALA A 83 -10.76 5.19 1.14
CA ALA A 83 -9.84 4.52 2.05
C ALA A 83 -8.71 5.51 2.29
N SER A 84 -8.58 5.99 3.53
CA SER A 84 -7.45 6.82 3.91
C SER A 84 -6.23 6.03 3.46
N GLN A 85 -5.51 6.53 2.46
CA GLN A 85 -4.19 5.99 2.16
C GLN A 85 -3.49 6.04 3.49
N GLY A 86 -3.30 4.86 4.10
CA GLY A 86 -2.75 4.78 5.43
C GLY A 86 -1.52 5.65 5.39
N LYS A 87 -1.56 6.73 6.18
CA LYS A 87 -0.42 7.59 6.38
C LYS A 87 0.67 6.60 6.71
N ARG A 88 1.58 6.33 5.76
CA ARG A 88 2.74 5.49 6.01
C ARG A 88 3.42 6.13 7.21
N MET A 89 3.10 5.61 8.41
CA MET A 89 3.84 5.93 9.61
C MET A 89 5.24 5.44 9.36
N GLY A 90 6.13 6.33 8.99
CA GLY A 90 7.52 6.00 8.79
C GLY A 90 8.23 6.69 7.65
N GLU A 91 7.56 7.41 6.79
CA GLU A 91 8.27 8.26 5.84
C GLU A 91 8.32 9.69 6.39
N GLY A 92 9.06 9.82 7.51
CA GLY A 92 9.73 11.06 7.78
C GLY A 92 10.60 11.33 6.57
N SER A 93 10.23 12.34 5.78
CA SER A 93 11.07 12.89 4.72
C SER A 93 12.43 13.21 5.31
N VAL A 94 13.33 12.23 5.27
CA VAL A 94 14.76 12.47 5.52
C VAL A 94 15.25 13.14 4.25
N GLY A 95 15.12 14.46 4.21
CA GLY A 95 15.78 15.24 3.18
C GLY A 95 17.27 14.97 3.22
N PRO A 96 17.97 15.03 2.07
CA PRO A 96 19.41 14.81 2.04
C PRO A 96 20.10 15.78 3.00
N GLY A 97 20.73 15.26 4.05
CA GLY A 97 21.52 16.04 5.01
C GLY A 97 20.98 16.15 6.44
N ARG A 98 19.85 15.53 6.79
CA ARG A 98 19.38 15.54 8.19
C ARG A 98 19.88 14.31 8.92
N ALA A 99 20.94 14.48 9.73
CA ALA A 99 21.39 13.46 10.67
C ALA A 99 20.28 13.20 11.69
N VAL A 100 19.86 11.95 11.84
CA VAL A 100 18.95 11.53 12.91
C VAL A 100 19.80 11.41 14.18
N PRO A 101 19.53 12.15 15.27
CA PRO A 101 20.23 11.93 16.52
C PRO A 101 19.89 10.54 17.02
N ILE A 102 20.88 9.66 17.07
CA ILE A 102 20.75 8.36 17.73
C ILE A 102 20.67 8.68 19.23
N SER A 103 19.47 8.57 19.79
CA SER A 103 19.26 8.64 21.22
C SER A 103 20.02 7.49 21.87
N ARG A 104 21.18 7.87 22.46
CA ARG A 104 22.02 6.97 23.25
C ARG A 104 21.32 6.70 24.58
N GLY A 105 20.57 5.60 24.66
CA GLY A 105 20.17 5.04 25.95
C GLY A 105 21.39 4.50 26.69
N PRO A 106 21.49 4.62 28.03
CA PRO A 106 22.58 4.05 28.81
C PRO A 106 22.40 2.52 28.85
N GLY A 107 23.24 1.80 28.14
CA GLY A 107 23.31 0.36 28.31
C GLY A 107 23.72 -0.43 27.06
N THR A 108 24.91 -1.01 27.16
CA THR A 108 25.47 -2.11 26.36
C THR A 108 25.77 -1.85 24.90
N PHE A 109 27.02 -1.55 24.64
CA PHE A 109 27.64 -1.65 23.33
C PHE A 109 27.78 -3.15 22.94
N ALA A 110 26.81 -3.67 22.20
CA ALA A 110 27.07 -4.84 21.37
C ALA A 110 27.46 -4.32 19.97
N PRO A 111 28.63 -4.67 19.43
CA PRO A 111 28.99 -4.32 18.06
C PRO A 111 28.00 -5.03 17.12
N PRO A 112 27.62 -4.40 16.00
CA PRO A 112 26.72 -5.02 15.04
C PRO A 112 27.32 -6.32 14.54
N VAL A 113 26.57 -7.40 14.67
CA VAL A 113 26.92 -8.73 14.19
C VAL A 113 27.15 -8.66 12.68
N GLY A 114 28.38 -8.78 12.24
CA GLY A 114 28.73 -8.73 10.82
C GLY A 114 30.01 -7.96 10.46
N LEU A 115 30.57 -7.17 11.39
CA LEU A 115 31.79 -6.40 11.14
C LEU A 115 33.02 -6.87 11.95
N SER A 116 32.91 -8.01 12.64
CA SER A 116 33.97 -8.55 13.48
C SER A 116 34.89 -9.58 12.81
N ALA A 117 34.69 -9.87 11.54
CA ALA A 117 35.59 -10.75 10.79
C ALA A 117 36.46 -9.94 9.82
N PRO A 118 37.75 -10.16 9.79
CA PRO A 118 38.65 -9.50 8.84
C PRO A 118 38.29 -9.95 7.43
N VAL A 119 37.86 -9.01 6.61
CA VAL A 119 37.57 -9.27 5.19
C VAL A 119 38.91 -9.43 4.47
N ARG A 120 39.16 -10.63 3.95
CA ARG A 120 40.37 -10.95 3.19
C ARG A 120 40.39 -10.09 1.92
N GLY A 121 41.29 -9.08 1.86
CA GLY A 121 41.51 -8.29 0.65
C GLY A 121 41.41 -6.77 0.79
N VAL A 122 41.13 -6.22 1.96
CA VAL A 122 41.25 -4.78 2.22
C VAL A 122 42.41 -4.61 3.19
N GLY A 123 43.49 -3.90 2.76
CA GLY A 123 44.73 -3.74 3.50
C GLY A 123 44.54 -3.28 4.93
N GLY A 124 44.62 -4.20 5.85
CA GLY A 124 44.79 -3.91 7.27
C GLY A 124 46.20 -3.37 7.53
N PRO A 125 46.41 -2.51 8.55
CA PRO A 125 47.71 -2.02 8.89
C PRO A 125 48.62 -3.20 9.20
N VAL A 126 49.73 -3.33 8.48
CA VAL A 126 50.82 -4.27 8.77
C VAL A 126 51.34 -3.92 10.16
N PRO A 127 51.42 -4.84 11.09
CA PRO A 127 52.10 -4.61 12.35
C PRO A 127 53.58 -4.35 12.05
N MET A 128 54.03 -3.15 12.34
CA MET A 128 55.42 -2.75 12.28
C MET A 128 56.25 -3.70 13.11
N GLY A 129 57.28 -4.22 12.47
CA GLY A 129 58.34 -5.12 12.85
C GLY A 129 58.63 -5.35 14.34
N MET A 130 58.56 -6.58 14.73
CA MET A 130 59.41 -7.08 15.80
C MET A 130 60.85 -7.07 15.33
N PRO A 131 61.81 -6.53 16.12
CA PRO A 131 63.23 -6.60 15.78
C PRO A 131 63.69 -8.06 15.75
N PRO A 132 64.62 -8.41 14.85
CA PRO A 132 65.16 -9.76 14.78
C PRO A 132 66.06 -10.04 15.99
N GLY A 133 65.70 -10.99 16.82
CA GLY A 133 66.60 -11.46 17.85
C GLY A 133 66.03 -11.78 19.24
N MET A 134 64.99 -12.59 19.33
CA MET A 134 64.74 -13.36 20.56
C MET A 134 63.97 -14.64 20.19
N MET A 135 64.75 -15.68 19.95
CA MET A 135 64.29 -17.06 20.06
C MET A 135 64.17 -17.41 21.53
N PRO A 136 63.05 -17.96 21.99
CA PRO A 136 63.01 -18.60 23.29
C PRO A 136 63.76 -19.93 23.22
N PRO A 137 64.53 -20.31 24.28
CA PRO A 137 65.24 -21.56 24.30
C PRO A 137 64.31 -22.75 24.38
N GLY A 138 64.62 -23.76 23.59
CA GLY A 138 63.90 -25.02 23.56
C GLY A 138 63.79 -25.70 24.91
N GLY A 139 62.62 -26.15 25.27
CA GLY A 139 62.39 -27.11 26.33
C GLY A 139 62.16 -28.48 25.75
N PHE A 140 63.15 -29.32 25.84
CA PHE A 140 63.02 -30.79 25.73
C PHE A 140 62.25 -31.35 26.93
N ARG A 141 61.20 -32.07 26.72
CA ARG A 141 60.90 -33.47 27.13
C ARG A 141 59.43 -33.72 26.82
#